data_692e19b95f6e7790cae25f3077c34149
#
_entry.id   692e19b95f6e7790cae25f3077c34149
#
_cell.length_a   1.000
_cell.length_b   1.000
_cell.length_c   1.000
_cell.angle_alpha   90.00
_cell.angle_beta   90.00
_cell.angle_gamma   90.00
#
_symmetry.space_group_name_H-M   'P 1'
#
loop_
_entity.id
_entity.type
_entity.pdbx_description
1 polymer ?
#
loop_
_entity_poly.entity_id
_entity_poly.type
_entity_poly.pdbx_seq_one_letter_code
_entity_poly.pdbx_strand_id
1 'polypeptide(L)'
;MALLLVVFIAGCSVDSSGVYGPTSAPGAFPGNAAHPTPNTTSFQGCPPGGDGGDHALNTLKNRTDDGNNGAFQDVSFDTLVNLSYPQDIGRVQRANWSQSDVAAVDKYEGIAVRTTGYVLGVKHEGTESTNCHSTDYRDYHVWLGANASDPRSKSMVIEVTPRERDQRPGWTSSALSGLTGEQVRISGWLLLDQEHPEQLGQTRATLWEIHPIIHIEVNQGGSWQSIDS
;
A
#
# COMPACT_ATOMS: atom_id res chain seq x y z
N MET A 1 71.41 -16.78 32.02
CA MET A 1 70.72 -15.54 31.64
C MET A 1 69.98 -15.80 30.33
N ALA A 2 68.70 -16.06 30.41
CA ALA A 2 67.83 -16.30 29.24
C ALA A 2 67.01 -15.02 28.98
N LEU A 3 67.18 -14.48 27.81
CA LEU A 3 66.49 -13.24 27.36
C LEU A 3 65.16 -13.63 26.74
N LEU A 4 64.06 -13.27 27.36
CA LEU A 4 62.70 -13.50 26.88
C LEU A 4 62.35 -12.38 25.88
N LEU A 5 62.18 -12.72 24.60
CA LEU A 5 61.73 -11.79 23.56
C LEU A 5 60.20 -11.82 23.53
N VAL A 6 59.57 -10.72 23.97
CA VAL A 6 58.10 -10.54 23.87
C VAL A 6 57.82 -9.89 22.52
N VAL A 7 57.19 -10.62 21.61
CA VAL A 7 56.68 -10.11 20.34
C VAL A 7 55.28 -9.60 20.55
N PHE A 8 55.08 -8.26 20.44
CA PHE A 8 53.76 -7.65 20.34
C PHE A 8 53.25 -7.83 18.91
N ILE A 9 52.19 -8.62 18.77
CA ILE A 9 51.43 -8.67 17.52
C ILE A 9 50.38 -7.60 17.63
N ALA A 10 50.52 -6.51 16.85
CA ALA A 10 49.46 -5.53 16.67
C ALA A 10 48.38 -6.16 15.79
N GLY A 11 47.27 -6.58 16.41
CA GLY A 11 46.08 -6.99 15.70
C GLY A 11 45.39 -5.79 15.09
N CYS A 12 45.39 -5.65 13.76
CA CYS A 12 44.47 -4.79 13.06
C CYS A 12 43.06 -5.37 13.21
N SER A 13 42.24 -4.80 14.08
CA SER A 13 40.81 -5.02 14.09
C SER A 13 40.22 -4.31 12.87
N VAL A 14 39.75 -5.08 11.91
CA VAL A 14 38.92 -4.58 10.80
C VAL A 14 37.57 -4.28 11.40
N ASP A 15 37.28 -3.00 11.59
CA ASP A 15 35.98 -2.51 12.03
C ASP A 15 34.99 -2.67 10.87
N SER A 16 34.24 -3.79 10.84
CA SER A 16 33.12 -4.00 9.96
C SER A 16 31.87 -3.34 10.56
N SER A 17 31.87 -2.03 10.68
CA SER A 17 30.65 -1.27 10.93
C SER A 17 29.82 -1.23 9.66
N GLY A 18 29.16 -2.35 9.35
CA GLY A 18 27.97 -2.35 8.54
C GLY A 18 26.91 -1.54 9.28
N VAL A 19 26.73 -0.29 8.84
CA VAL A 19 25.62 0.55 9.31
C VAL A 19 24.33 -0.08 8.81
N TYR A 20 23.83 -1.09 9.51
CA TYR A 20 22.41 -1.39 9.49
C TYR A 20 21.75 -0.25 10.25
N GLY A 21 21.08 0.65 9.53
CA GLY A 21 20.18 1.61 10.13
C GLY A 21 19.20 0.86 11.05
N PRO A 22 18.71 1.48 12.12
CA PRO A 22 17.85 0.83 13.07
C PRO A 22 16.65 0.24 12.32
N THR A 23 16.48 -1.09 12.36
CA THR A 23 15.21 -1.73 12.08
C THR A 23 14.27 -1.21 13.15
N SER A 24 13.49 -0.19 12.82
CA SER A 24 12.39 0.24 13.65
C SER A 24 11.55 -1.01 13.93
N ALA A 25 11.33 -1.30 15.20
CA ALA A 25 10.33 -2.26 15.63
C ALA A 25 9.03 -1.97 14.86
N PRO A 26 8.20 -2.98 14.51
CA PRO A 26 6.94 -2.77 13.82
C PRO A 26 6.21 -1.64 14.54
N GLY A 27 6.12 -0.48 13.90
CA GLY A 27 5.56 0.71 14.51
C GLY A 27 4.10 0.42 14.82
N ALA A 28 3.72 0.46 16.09
CA ALA A 28 2.32 0.51 16.45
C ALA A 28 1.71 1.70 15.68
N PHE A 29 0.58 1.49 15.02
CA PHE A 29 -0.16 2.59 14.42
C PHE A 29 -0.36 3.67 15.49
N PRO A 30 0.04 4.92 15.26
CA PRO A 30 -0.19 5.98 16.21
C PRO A 30 -1.70 6.17 16.37
N GLY A 31 -2.20 6.00 17.58
CA GLY A 31 -3.63 6.00 17.90
C GLY A 31 -4.39 7.30 17.69
N ASN A 32 -3.78 8.30 17.05
CA ASN A 32 -4.36 9.59 16.70
C ASN A 32 -3.87 10.07 15.34
N ALA A 33 -3.80 9.18 14.35
CA ALA A 33 -3.51 9.62 12.99
C ALA A 33 -4.63 10.53 12.49
N ALA A 34 -4.26 11.59 11.75
CA ALA A 34 -5.26 12.45 11.14
C ALA A 34 -5.98 11.68 10.01
N HIS A 35 -7.31 11.77 9.98
CA HIS A 35 -8.16 11.24 8.92
C HIS A 35 -8.66 12.42 8.08
N PRO A 36 -7.88 12.92 7.13
CA PRO A 36 -8.29 14.06 6.34
C PRO A 36 -9.49 13.68 5.46
N THR A 37 -10.42 14.61 5.33
CA THR A 37 -11.55 14.45 4.40
C THR A 37 -10.98 14.23 3.00
N PRO A 38 -11.43 13.19 2.27
CA PRO A 38 -10.98 12.94 0.92
C PRO A 38 -11.18 14.13 0.00
N ASN A 39 -10.12 14.56 -0.70
CA ASN A 39 -10.29 15.46 -1.82
C ASN A 39 -10.72 14.64 -3.03
N THR A 40 -11.89 14.96 -3.59
CA THR A 40 -12.48 14.21 -4.69
C THR A 40 -13.08 15.15 -5.72
N THR A 41 -12.88 14.83 -6.98
CA THR A 41 -13.48 15.56 -8.11
C THR A 41 -14.07 14.58 -9.11
N SER A 42 -14.99 15.03 -9.95
CA SER A 42 -15.43 14.24 -11.09
C SER A 42 -14.29 14.05 -12.07
N PHE A 43 -14.19 12.86 -12.64
CA PHE A 43 -13.15 12.48 -13.60
C PHE A 43 -13.82 11.91 -14.86
N GLN A 44 -13.58 12.54 -16.00
CA GLN A 44 -14.13 12.11 -17.30
C GLN A 44 -15.67 11.91 -17.25
N GLY A 45 -16.36 12.78 -16.52
CA GLY A 45 -17.81 12.71 -16.34
C GLY A 45 -18.29 11.76 -15.25
N CYS A 46 -17.43 10.95 -14.68
CA CYS A 46 -17.76 10.07 -13.57
C CYS A 46 -17.62 10.79 -12.22
N PRO A 47 -18.70 10.84 -11.39
CA PRO A 47 -18.63 11.47 -10.07
C PRO A 47 -17.73 10.68 -9.12
N PRO A 48 -17.28 11.28 -7.99
CA PRO A 48 -16.45 10.57 -7.01
C PRO A 48 -17.08 9.30 -6.45
N GLY A 49 -18.38 9.28 -6.23
CA GLY A 49 -19.11 8.10 -5.73
C GLY A 49 -19.40 7.03 -6.80
N GLY A 50 -18.92 7.24 -8.04
CA GLY A 50 -19.25 6.32 -9.14
C GLY A 50 -20.73 6.35 -9.55
N ASP A 51 -21.18 5.35 -10.31
CA ASP A 51 -22.56 5.25 -10.81
C ASP A 51 -23.33 4.05 -10.21
N GLY A 52 -22.79 3.38 -9.18
CA GLY A 52 -23.42 2.24 -8.52
C GLY A 52 -22.59 1.71 -7.35
N GLY A 53 -22.99 0.59 -6.78
CA GLY A 53 -22.30 -0.05 -5.66
C GLY A 53 -22.43 0.74 -4.34
N ASP A 54 -21.37 0.76 -3.57
CA ASP A 54 -21.26 1.55 -2.33
C ASP A 54 -20.64 2.92 -2.64
N HIS A 55 -21.47 3.96 -2.77
CA HIS A 55 -20.99 5.31 -3.10
C HIS A 55 -20.03 5.89 -2.07
N ALA A 56 -20.15 5.51 -0.79
CA ALA A 56 -19.22 5.95 0.25
C ALA A 56 -17.83 5.32 0.04
N LEU A 57 -17.77 4.01 -0.21
CA LEU A 57 -16.54 3.31 -0.55
C LEU A 57 -15.92 3.87 -1.83
N ASN A 58 -16.72 4.02 -2.90
CA ASN A 58 -16.23 4.57 -4.17
C ASN A 58 -15.63 5.98 -4.00
N THR A 59 -16.21 6.81 -3.11
CA THR A 59 -15.66 8.14 -2.82
C THR A 59 -14.26 8.04 -2.17
N LEU A 60 -14.04 7.06 -1.29
CA LEU A 60 -12.74 6.83 -0.70
C LEU A 60 -11.74 6.30 -1.74
N LYS A 61 -12.16 5.36 -2.59
CA LYS A 61 -11.36 4.81 -3.71
C LYS A 61 -10.94 5.91 -4.71
N ASN A 62 -11.80 6.89 -4.92
CA ASN A 62 -11.63 7.98 -5.89
C ASN A 62 -10.99 9.25 -5.33
N ARG A 63 -10.42 9.22 -4.14
CA ARG A 63 -9.69 10.38 -3.59
C ARG A 63 -8.42 10.68 -4.38
N THR A 64 -8.03 11.96 -4.41
CA THR A 64 -6.89 12.47 -5.19
C THR A 64 -5.95 13.38 -4.39
N ASP A 65 -6.07 13.37 -3.07
CA ASP A 65 -5.20 14.13 -2.18
C ASP A 65 -3.86 13.39 -1.97
N ASP A 66 -2.78 14.16 -1.85
CA ASP A 66 -1.40 13.67 -1.79
C ASP A 66 -0.87 13.39 -0.36
N GLY A 67 -1.73 12.91 0.52
CA GLY A 67 -1.35 12.44 1.84
C GLY A 67 -0.75 13.53 2.76
N ASN A 68 -1.57 14.48 3.27
CA ASN A 68 -1.11 15.49 4.22
C ASN A 68 0.18 16.20 3.79
N ASN A 69 0.22 16.72 2.56
CA ASN A 69 1.41 17.33 1.97
C ASN A 69 2.62 16.37 1.86
N GLY A 70 2.37 15.09 1.54
CA GLY A 70 3.40 14.07 1.38
C GLY A 70 3.87 13.41 2.68
N ALA A 71 3.21 13.69 3.81
CA ALA A 71 3.53 13.05 5.08
C ALA A 71 2.86 11.68 5.20
N PHE A 72 3.55 10.62 4.78
CA PHE A 72 3.12 9.24 4.94
C PHE A 72 3.73 8.61 6.19
N GLN A 73 2.97 7.75 6.85
CA GLN A 73 3.47 6.96 7.97
C GLN A 73 4.14 5.69 7.45
N ASP A 74 5.40 5.47 7.85
CA ASP A 74 6.09 4.21 7.56
C ASP A 74 5.49 3.07 8.39
N VAL A 75 4.87 2.10 7.72
CA VAL A 75 4.25 0.94 8.34
C VAL A 75 4.79 -0.32 7.68
N SER A 76 5.16 -1.34 8.47
CA SER A 76 5.62 -2.59 7.90
C SER A 76 4.48 -3.32 7.17
N PHE A 77 4.82 -4.07 6.12
CA PHE A 77 3.87 -4.92 5.41
C PHE A 77 3.13 -5.86 6.38
N ASP A 78 3.87 -6.51 7.29
CA ASP A 78 3.29 -7.43 8.27
C ASP A 78 2.29 -6.74 9.21
N THR A 79 2.54 -5.48 9.59
CA THR A 79 1.58 -4.71 10.38
C THR A 79 0.29 -4.48 9.59
N LEU A 80 0.38 -4.09 8.32
CA LEU A 80 -0.79 -3.80 7.48
C LEU A 80 -1.66 -5.04 7.25
N VAL A 81 -1.07 -6.18 6.93
CA VAL A 81 -1.84 -7.41 6.66
C VAL A 81 -2.48 -8.01 7.92
N ASN A 82 -1.97 -7.67 9.09
CA ASN A 82 -2.50 -8.14 10.38
C ASN A 82 -3.41 -7.13 11.09
N LEU A 83 -3.76 -6.02 10.45
CA LEU A 83 -4.74 -5.08 11.03
C LEU A 83 -6.09 -5.77 11.20
N SER A 84 -6.67 -5.63 12.38
CA SER A 84 -7.99 -6.15 12.67
C SER A 84 -9.08 -5.33 11.97
N TYR A 85 -10.18 -6.00 11.62
CA TYR A 85 -11.41 -5.39 11.12
C TYR A 85 -12.60 -6.28 11.53
N PRO A 86 -13.85 -5.75 11.55
CA PRO A 86 -15.04 -6.54 11.81
C PRO A 86 -15.20 -7.64 10.74
N GLN A 87 -15.51 -8.88 11.17
CA GLN A 87 -15.55 -10.04 10.25
C GLN A 87 -16.89 -10.19 9.52
N ASP A 88 -17.94 -9.53 10.00
CA ASP A 88 -19.31 -9.64 9.50
C ASP A 88 -19.71 -8.51 8.52
N ILE A 89 -18.79 -7.60 8.20
CA ILE A 89 -19.06 -6.48 7.28
C ILE A 89 -18.87 -6.84 5.79
N GLY A 90 -18.42 -8.05 5.48
CA GLY A 90 -18.19 -8.48 4.10
C GLY A 90 -19.44 -8.30 3.24
N ARG A 91 -19.32 -7.56 2.11
CA ARG A 91 -20.41 -7.19 1.18
C ARG A 91 -21.54 -6.36 1.79
N VAL A 92 -21.42 -5.90 3.03
CA VAL A 92 -22.39 -4.98 3.64
C VAL A 92 -22.05 -3.56 3.24
N GLN A 93 -23.01 -2.84 2.66
CA GLN A 93 -22.80 -1.41 2.33
C GLN A 93 -22.47 -0.61 3.60
N ARG A 94 -21.56 0.32 3.51
CA ARG A 94 -21.07 1.13 4.64
C ARG A 94 -22.18 1.86 5.39
N ALA A 95 -23.21 2.30 4.69
CA ALA A 95 -24.38 2.94 5.29
C ALA A 95 -25.15 2.05 6.27
N ASN A 96 -24.94 0.73 6.21
CA ASN A 96 -25.59 -0.27 7.06
C ASN A 96 -24.69 -0.83 8.16
N TRP A 97 -23.46 -0.32 8.27
CA TRP A 97 -22.55 -0.74 9.33
C TRP A 97 -23.04 -0.27 10.70
N SER A 98 -22.79 -1.08 11.73
CA SER A 98 -23.03 -0.65 13.10
C SER A 98 -22.03 0.46 13.50
N GLN A 99 -22.37 1.25 14.50
CA GLN A 99 -21.44 2.27 15.03
C GLN A 99 -20.14 1.67 15.55
N SER A 100 -20.17 0.42 16.08
CA SER A 100 -18.98 -0.29 16.54
C SER A 100 -18.09 -0.69 15.37
N ASP A 101 -18.66 -1.10 14.23
CA ASP A 101 -17.91 -1.48 13.04
C ASP A 101 -17.25 -0.25 12.41
N VAL A 102 -18.01 0.84 12.25
CA VAL A 102 -17.47 2.13 11.83
C VAL A 102 -16.30 2.53 12.71
N ALA A 103 -16.47 2.54 14.04
CA ALA A 103 -15.41 2.94 14.97
C ALA A 103 -14.19 2.00 14.94
N ALA A 104 -14.37 0.71 14.59
CA ALA A 104 -13.27 -0.23 14.47
C ALA A 104 -12.45 0.01 13.19
N VAL A 105 -13.12 0.33 12.08
CA VAL A 105 -12.49 0.62 10.79
C VAL A 105 -11.84 2.00 10.79
N ASP A 106 -12.51 3.01 11.34
CA ASP A 106 -12.02 4.40 11.42
C ASP A 106 -10.70 4.55 12.20
N LYS A 107 -10.29 3.53 12.95
CA LYS A 107 -8.97 3.55 13.59
C LYS A 107 -7.82 3.59 12.60
N TYR A 108 -8.03 3.07 11.39
CA TYR A 108 -6.97 2.84 10.42
C TYR A 108 -7.30 3.40 9.04
N GLU A 109 -8.57 3.35 8.64
CA GLU A 109 -8.98 3.82 7.31
C GLU A 109 -8.72 5.31 7.12
N GLY A 110 -8.26 5.68 5.93
CA GLY A 110 -7.96 7.08 5.62
C GLY A 110 -6.63 7.58 6.19
N ILE A 111 -5.81 6.71 6.79
CA ILE A 111 -4.45 7.05 7.17
C ILE A 111 -3.55 6.95 5.93
N ALA A 112 -2.74 7.99 5.71
CA ALA A 112 -1.72 8.00 4.67
C ALA A 112 -0.53 7.13 5.12
N VAL A 113 -0.31 6.00 4.46
CA VAL A 113 0.73 5.01 4.81
C VAL A 113 1.78 4.88 3.71
N ARG A 114 2.97 4.46 4.13
CA ARG A 114 4.04 4.03 3.23
C ARG A 114 4.54 2.67 3.70
N THR A 115 4.66 1.73 2.77
CA THR A 115 5.17 0.38 3.05
C THR A 115 6.11 -0.11 1.96
N THR A 116 6.89 -1.12 2.27
CA THR A 116 7.80 -1.79 1.34
C THR A 116 7.40 -3.24 1.19
N GLY A 117 7.45 -3.75 -0.03
CA GLY A 117 7.17 -5.14 -0.36
C GLY A 117 7.63 -5.50 -1.76
N TYR A 118 7.20 -6.66 -2.24
CA TYR A 118 7.49 -7.16 -3.58
C TYR A 118 6.19 -7.28 -4.38
N VAL A 119 6.21 -6.83 -5.63
CA VAL A 119 5.06 -6.97 -6.52
C VAL A 119 4.97 -8.43 -7.00
N LEU A 120 3.92 -9.13 -6.60
CA LEU A 120 3.66 -10.53 -6.97
C LEU A 120 2.90 -10.67 -8.29
N GLY A 121 2.34 -9.58 -8.78
CA GLY A 121 1.64 -9.51 -10.04
C GLY A 121 0.82 -8.24 -10.17
N VAL A 122 0.50 -7.91 -11.41
CA VAL A 122 -0.29 -6.74 -11.80
C VAL A 122 -1.40 -7.19 -12.74
N LYS A 123 -2.60 -6.68 -12.58
CA LYS A 123 -3.75 -6.95 -13.43
C LYS A 123 -4.46 -5.65 -13.76
N HIS A 124 -4.74 -5.42 -15.03
CA HIS A 124 -5.68 -4.39 -15.44
C HIS A 124 -7.10 -4.88 -15.17
N GLU A 125 -7.84 -4.17 -14.34
CA GLU A 125 -9.17 -4.60 -13.89
C GLU A 125 -10.24 -4.48 -14.98
N GLY A 126 -11.39 -5.04 -14.69
CA GLY A 126 -12.59 -4.90 -15.50
C GLY A 126 -13.19 -3.50 -15.41
N THR A 127 -14.40 -3.37 -15.91
CA THR A 127 -15.20 -2.16 -15.74
C THR A 127 -15.90 -2.21 -14.38
N GLU A 128 -15.79 -1.13 -13.61
CA GLU A 128 -16.31 -1.03 -12.25
C GLU A 128 -17.19 0.21 -12.07
N SER A 129 -18.14 0.14 -11.14
CA SER A 129 -19.00 1.27 -10.78
C SER A 129 -18.22 2.48 -10.27
N THR A 130 -17.08 2.25 -9.61
CA THR A 130 -16.15 3.27 -9.14
C THR A 130 -15.70 4.22 -10.26
N ASN A 131 -15.54 3.68 -11.48
CA ASN A 131 -15.15 4.40 -12.69
C ASN A 131 -16.27 4.47 -13.72
N CYS A 132 -17.53 4.41 -13.28
CA CYS A 132 -18.74 4.48 -14.12
C CYS A 132 -18.72 3.50 -15.29
N HIS A 133 -18.27 2.28 -15.04
CA HIS A 133 -18.16 1.18 -16.00
C HIS A 133 -17.37 1.55 -17.28
N SER A 134 -16.44 2.48 -17.18
CA SER A 134 -15.61 2.89 -18.31
C SER A 134 -14.74 1.74 -18.81
N THR A 135 -14.63 1.57 -20.12
CA THR A 135 -13.70 0.65 -20.76
C THR A 135 -12.27 1.20 -20.86
N ASP A 136 -12.13 2.52 -20.79
CA ASP A 136 -10.87 3.23 -20.97
C ASP A 136 -10.21 3.59 -19.64
N TYR A 137 -11.03 3.88 -18.63
CA TYR A 137 -10.59 4.32 -17.30
C TYR A 137 -10.85 3.22 -16.27
N ARG A 138 -9.90 2.29 -16.16
CA ARG A 138 -9.96 1.11 -15.27
C ARG A 138 -8.76 1.08 -14.33
N ASP A 139 -8.93 0.52 -13.16
CA ASP A 139 -7.90 0.39 -12.16
C ASP A 139 -6.85 -0.68 -12.54
N TYR A 140 -5.67 -0.58 -11.94
CA TYR A 140 -4.70 -1.67 -11.89
C TYR A 140 -4.65 -2.21 -10.47
N HIS A 141 -4.97 -3.47 -10.37
CA HIS A 141 -4.86 -4.27 -9.17
C HIS A 141 -3.44 -4.84 -9.08
N VAL A 142 -2.77 -4.56 -8.00
CA VAL A 142 -1.39 -4.99 -7.75
C VAL A 142 -1.37 -5.79 -6.46
N TRP A 143 -0.77 -6.98 -6.50
CA TRP A 143 -0.57 -7.81 -5.30
C TRP A 143 0.80 -7.52 -4.72
N LEU A 144 0.84 -6.97 -3.52
CA LEU A 144 2.06 -6.71 -2.76
C LEU A 144 2.27 -7.84 -1.75
N GLY A 145 3.46 -8.43 -1.69
CA GLY A 145 3.85 -9.45 -0.72
C GLY A 145 5.06 -9.04 0.10
N ALA A 146 5.31 -9.74 1.22
CA ALA A 146 6.51 -9.54 2.02
C ALA A 146 7.78 -10.01 1.29
N ASN A 147 7.67 -11.07 0.47
CA ASN A 147 8.76 -11.66 -0.29
C ASN A 147 8.36 -11.87 -1.75
N ALA A 148 9.31 -11.80 -2.67
CA ALA A 148 9.06 -12.01 -4.11
C ALA A 148 8.51 -13.40 -4.46
N SER A 149 8.69 -14.39 -3.59
CA SER A 149 8.20 -15.77 -3.76
C SER A 149 6.89 -16.08 -3.03
N ASP A 150 6.28 -15.10 -2.37
CA ASP A 150 5.04 -15.33 -1.65
C ASP A 150 3.89 -15.67 -2.62
N PRO A 151 2.99 -16.59 -2.25
CA PRO A 151 1.76 -16.79 -3.01
C PRO A 151 0.82 -15.60 -2.80
N ARG A 152 -0.05 -15.32 -3.78
CA ARG A 152 -1.04 -14.23 -3.69
C ARG A 152 -1.94 -14.32 -2.45
N SER A 153 -2.21 -15.51 -1.94
CA SER A 153 -2.95 -15.69 -0.68
C SER A 153 -2.31 -15.03 0.55
N LYS A 154 -1.04 -14.61 0.45
CA LYS A 154 -0.33 -13.85 1.48
C LYS A 154 -0.16 -12.37 1.14
N SER A 155 -0.69 -11.91 0.02
CA SER A 155 -0.56 -10.53 -0.41
C SER A 155 -1.57 -9.60 0.23
N MET A 156 -1.27 -8.32 0.15
CA MET A 156 -2.20 -7.21 0.26
C MET A 156 -2.46 -6.65 -1.14
N VAL A 157 -3.69 -6.23 -1.39
CA VAL A 157 -4.02 -5.52 -2.62
C VAL A 157 -3.63 -4.06 -2.48
N ILE A 158 -3.08 -3.50 -3.54
CA ILE A 158 -2.84 -2.08 -3.70
C ILE A 158 -3.35 -1.66 -5.07
N GLU A 159 -3.97 -0.47 -5.18
CA GLU A 159 -4.65 -0.10 -6.42
C GLU A 159 -4.19 1.24 -6.99
N VAL A 160 -3.98 1.21 -8.32
CA VAL A 160 -3.63 2.37 -9.14
C VAL A 160 -4.86 2.81 -9.91
N THR A 161 -5.48 3.90 -9.48
CA THR A 161 -6.68 4.41 -10.13
C THR A 161 -6.38 5.18 -11.42
N PRO A 162 -7.33 5.29 -12.37
CA PRO A 162 -7.13 6.11 -13.56
C PRO A 162 -6.97 7.59 -13.23
N ARG A 163 -7.56 8.07 -12.11
CA ARG A 163 -7.42 9.46 -11.64
C ARG A 163 -5.98 9.78 -11.25
N GLU A 164 -5.33 8.85 -10.55
CA GLU A 164 -3.93 8.98 -10.15
C GLU A 164 -2.98 8.82 -11.34
N ARG A 165 -3.28 7.93 -12.28
CA ARG A 165 -2.50 7.77 -13.52
C ARG A 165 -2.55 9.01 -14.41
N ASP A 166 -3.68 9.70 -14.48
CA ASP A 166 -3.83 10.93 -15.26
C ASP A 166 -2.87 12.04 -14.78
N GLN A 167 -2.50 12.02 -13.51
CA GLN A 167 -1.58 12.97 -12.89
C GLN A 167 -0.11 12.51 -12.92
N ARG A 168 0.15 11.24 -13.27
CA ARG A 168 1.49 10.61 -13.22
C ARG A 168 1.82 9.96 -14.56
N PRO A 169 2.39 10.70 -15.50
CA PRO A 169 2.66 10.21 -16.87
C PRO A 169 3.61 9.00 -16.91
N GLY A 170 4.42 8.80 -15.87
CA GLY A 170 5.28 7.60 -15.73
C GLY A 170 4.50 6.31 -15.47
N TRP A 171 3.24 6.37 -15.02
CA TRP A 171 2.42 5.20 -14.68
C TRP A 171 1.74 4.61 -15.92
N THR A 172 2.51 4.34 -16.94
CA THR A 172 2.02 3.66 -18.15
C THR A 172 1.70 2.20 -17.84
N SER A 173 0.84 1.59 -18.67
CA SER A 173 0.53 0.15 -18.56
C SER A 173 1.79 -0.72 -18.60
N SER A 174 2.78 -0.35 -19.41
CA SER A 174 4.06 -1.06 -19.51
C SER A 174 4.89 -0.91 -18.23
N ALA A 175 4.98 0.31 -17.69
CA ALA A 175 5.72 0.55 -16.44
C ALA A 175 5.10 -0.22 -15.27
N LEU A 176 3.76 -0.15 -15.10
CA LEU A 176 3.07 -0.88 -14.03
C LEU A 176 3.21 -2.39 -14.18
N SER A 177 3.04 -2.95 -15.38
CA SER A 177 3.22 -4.38 -15.63
C SER A 177 4.65 -4.85 -15.39
N GLY A 178 5.62 -3.97 -15.65
CA GLY A 178 7.05 -4.22 -15.42
C GLY A 178 7.45 -4.32 -13.95
N LEU A 179 6.58 -3.91 -13.02
CA LEU A 179 6.87 -3.99 -11.58
C LEU A 179 6.87 -5.42 -11.03
N THR A 180 6.31 -6.39 -11.75
CA THR A 180 6.22 -7.78 -11.27
C THR A 180 7.60 -8.35 -10.95
N GLY A 181 7.80 -8.79 -9.70
CA GLY A 181 9.06 -9.28 -9.16
C GLY A 181 9.94 -8.22 -8.50
N GLU A 182 9.64 -6.93 -8.74
CA GLU A 182 10.42 -5.83 -8.19
C GLU A 182 10.11 -5.59 -6.71
N GLN A 183 11.12 -5.14 -5.96
CA GLN A 183 10.92 -4.57 -4.65
C GLN A 183 10.49 -3.11 -4.78
N VAL A 184 9.36 -2.78 -4.20
CA VAL A 184 8.78 -1.45 -4.30
C VAL A 184 8.54 -0.85 -2.92
N ARG A 185 8.53 0.48 -2.87
CA ARG A 185 8.03 1.28 -1.76
C ARG A 185 6.80 2.03 -2.23
N ILE A 186 5.67 1.73 -1.61
CA ILE A 186 4.35 2.23 -1.99
C ILE A 186 3.86 3.20 -0.93
N SER A 187 3.37 4.35 -1.37
CA SER A 187 2.68 5.30 -0.51
C SER A 187 1.26 5.52 -1.02
N GLY A 188 0.30 5.64 -0.10
CA GLY A 188 -1.10 5.83 -0.44
C GLY A 188 -2.02 5.78 0.77
N TRP A 189 -3.28 5.60 0.54
CA TRP A 189 -4.31 5.67 1.55
C TRP A 189 -4.77 4.28 1.98
N LEU A 190 -4.77 4.03 3.29
CA LEU A 190 -5.28 2.78 3.81
C LEU A 190 -6.80 2.76 3.72
N LEU A 191 -7.35 1.71 3.12
CA LEU A 191 -8.76 1.51 2.84
C LEU A 191 -9.17 0.09 3.26
N LEU A 192 -10.37 -0.09 3.79
CA LEU A 192 -10.96 -1.41 3.98
C LEU A 192 -11.92 -1.72 2.82
N ASP A 193 -11.57 -2.69 1.98
CA ASP A 193 -12.43 -3.18 0.91
C ASP A 193 -13.33 -4.33 1.39
N GLN A 194 -14.56 -4.01 1.80
CA GLN A 194 -15.53 -5.02 2.22
C GLN A 194 -16.17 -5.79 1.06
N GLU A 195 -15.87 -5.46 -0.21
CA GLU A 195 -16.57 -6.03 -1.36
C GLU A 195 -16.03 -7.42 -1.76
N HIS A 196 -14.82 -7.79 -1.32
CA HIS A 196 -14.14 -9.01 -1.78
C HIS A 196 -13.78 -10.02 -0.68
N PRO A 197 -14.68 -10.35 0.29
CA PRO A 197 -14.35 -11.27 1.38
C PRO A 197 -14.05 -12.70 0.90
N GLU A 198 -14.56 -13.11 -0.27
CA GLU A 198 -14.29 -14.43 -0.86
C GLU A 198 -12.85 -14.58 -1.36
N GLN A 199 -12.11 -13.48 -1.52
CA GLN A 199 -10.72 -13.51 -1.96
C GLN A 199 -9.74 -13.81 -0.82
N LEU A 200 -10.18 -13.70 0.45
CA LEU A 200 -9.34 -13.95 1.62
C LEU A 200 -8.80 -15.40 1.61
N GLY A 201 -7.49 -15.52 1.81
CA GLY A 201 -6.78 -16.79 1.77
C GLY A 201 -6.65 -17.41 0.36
N GLN A 202 -7.21 -16.77 -0.67
CA GLN A 202 -7.10 -17.18 -2.07
C GLN A 202 -6.12 -16.28 -2.84
N THR A 203 -6.47 -15.01 -2.96
CA THR A 203 -5.70 -14.01 -3.70
C THR A 203 -5.27 -12.82 -2.86
N ARG A 204 -5.66 -12.75 -1.59
CA ARG A 204 -5.25 -11.75 -0.60
C ARG A 204 -5.26 -12.31 0.81
N ALA A 205 -4.43 -11.76 1.69
CA ALA A 205 -4.36 -12.11 3.12
C ALA A 205 -5.31 -11.28 3.98
N THR A 206 -5.71 -10.12 3.52
CA THR A 206 -6.51 -9.13 4.27
C THR A 206 -7.47 -8.40 3.35
N LEU A 207 -8.52 -7.80 3.91
CA LEU A 207 -9.38 -6.84 3.20
C LEU A 207 -8.83 -5.41 3.25
N TRP A 208 -7.78 -5.16 4.03
CA TRP A 208 -7.09 -3.88 3.96
C TRP A 208 -6.34 -3.74 2.64
N GLU A 209 -6.42 -2.57 2.06
CA GLU A 209 -5.78 -2.17 0.80
C GLU A 209 -5.04 -0.84 0.98
N ILE A 210 -4.11 -0.56 0.08
CA ILE A 210 -3.67 0.81 -0.15
C ILE A 210 -4.36 1.29 -1.42
N HIS A 211 -5.39 2.11 -1.24
CA HIS A 211 -6.26 2.55 -2.32
C HIS A 211 -6.74 4.00 -2.11
N PRO A 212 -6.38 4.93 -2.98
CA PRO A 212 -5.42 4.77 -4.08
C PRO A 212 -3.97 4.80 -3.63
N ILE A 213 -3.10 4.26 -4.47
CA ILE A 213 -1.66 4.53 -4.40
C ILE A 213 -1.41 5.96 -4.88
N ILE A 214 -0.47 6.66 -4.21
CA ILE A 214 -0.08 8.04 -4.54
C ILE A 214 1.36 8.10 -5.06
N HIS A 215 2.27 7.26 -4.55
CA HIS A 215 3.66 7.17 -5.02
C HIS A 215 4.09 5.73 -5.15
N ILE A 216 4.88 5.48 -6.19
CA ILE A 216 5.56 4.20 -6.43
C ILE A 216 7.05 4.47 -6.60
N GLU A 217 7.85 3.82 -5.78
CA GLU A 217 9.30 3.82 -5.90
C GLU A 217 9.82 2.39 -6.04
N VAL A 218 10.77 2.17 -6.92
CA VAL A 218 11.40 0.87 -7.17
C VAL A 218 12.79 0.86 -6.57
N ASN A 219 13.18 -0.23 -5.91
CA ASN A 219 14.54 -0.42 -5.40
C ASN A 219 15.49 -0.77 -6.55
N GLN A 220 16.41 0.12 -6.86
CA GLN A 220 17.46 -0.09 -7.84
C GLN A 220 18.82 -0.14 -7.15
N GLY A 221 19.26 -1.36 -6.81
CA GLY A 221 20.56 -1.55 -6.18
C GLY A 221 20.74 -0.87 -4.82
N GLY A 222 19.68 -0.79 -4.01
CA GLY A 222 19.67 -0.16 -2.69
C GLY A 222 19.22 1.31 -2.67
N SER A 223 18.92 1.89 -3.83
CA SER A 223 18.38 3.25 -3.96
C SER A 223 16.93 3.22 -4.44
N TRP A 224 16.08 4.04 -3.84
CA TRP A 224 14.68 4.18 -4.25
C TRP A 224 14.56 5.17 -5.41
N GLN A 225 13.94 4.74 -6.50
CA GLN A 225 13.70 5.56 -7.70
C GLN A 225 12.20 5.67 -7.92
N SER A 226 11.67 6.91 -7.94
CA SER A 226 10.26 7.15 -8.29
C SER A 226 10.00 6.83 -9.75
N ILE A 227 8.82 6.28 -10.02
CA ILE A 227 8.29 6.10 -11.38
C ILE A 227 7.11 7.05 -11.66
N ASP A 228 6.90 8.08 -10.83
CA ASP A 228 5.75 8.99 -10.93
C ASP A 228 5.85 9.95 -12.13
N SER A 229 7.05 10.18 -12.65
CA SER A 229 7.35 11.14 -13.74
C SER A 229 7.54 10.47 -15.11
#